data_8bc9b2e777c7b8d95d9c5ddf8289a0ee
#
_entry.id   8bc9b2e777c7b8d95d9c5ddf8289a0ee
#
_cell.length_a   1.000
_cell.length_b   1.000
_cell.length_c   1.000
_cell.angle_alpha   90.00
_cell.angle_beta   90.00
_cell.angle_gamma   90.00
#
_symmetry.space_group_name_H-M   'P 1'
#
loop_
_entity.id
_entity.type
_entity.pdbx_description
1 polymer ?
#
loop_
_entity_poly.entity_id
_entity_poly.type
_entity_poly.pdbx_seq_one_letter_code
_entity_poly.pdbx_strand_id
1 'polypeptide(L)'
;MTVVIAWIVEGTWPACVDAARGHAPDDAEITLLHVIATEVPGAARGAYAGLLGRARPERDPGTRLEHLASASAGQLLDAAAERLRRPCTRSERSGRPEREVVAAAEGAGLLILARDGDRAHLGPRSLGPASRFVVDHAPCPVLLVWPEPPPSVATIPPPPPHPPHHRRE
;
A
#
# COMPACT_ATOMS: atom_id res chain seq x y z
N MET A 1 -20.72 9.45 8.62
CA MET A 1 -20.50 8.21 7.82
C MET A 1 -19.01 7.89 7.86
N THR A 2 -18.66 6.67 8.18
CA THR A 2 -17.26 6.27 8.34
C THR A 2 -16.65 5.96 6.98
N VAL A 3 -15.52 6.57 6.66
CA VAL A 3 -14.75 6.26 5.45
C VAL A 3 -13.72 5.19 5.79
N VAL A 4 -13.73 4.07 5.05
CA VAL A 4 -12.78 2.97 5.18
C VAL A 4 -11.94 2.91 3.91
N ILE A 5 -10.63 3.01 4.04
CA ILE A 5 -9.70 2.94 2.92
C ILE A 5 -8.97 1.60 2.97
N ALA A 6 -9.02 0.83 1.89
CA ALA A 6 -8.20 -0.36 1.71
C ALA A 6 -7.09 -0.07 0.69
N TRP A 7 -5.84 -0.18 1.12
CA TRP A 7 -4.70 -0.01 0.22
C TRP A 7 -4.48 -1.28 -0.59
N ILE A 8 -4.68 -1.15 -1.89
CA ILE A 8 -4.66 -2.25 -2.85
C ILE A 8 -3.28 -2.31 -3.50
N VAL A 9 -2.54 -3.36 -3.17
CA VAL A 9 -1.19 -3.63 -3.69
C VAL A 9 -1.19 -5.01 -4.34
N GLU A 10 -0.57 -5.11 -5.50
CA GLU A 10 -0.46 -6.40 -6.19
C GLU A 10 0.21 -7.46 -5.29
N GLY A 11 -0.34 -8.66 -5.29
CA GLY A 11 0.14 -9.78 -4.47
C GLY A 11 -0.42 -9.85 -3.05
N THR A 12 -0.96 -8.78 -2.49
CA THR A 12 -1.49 -8.77 -1.11
C THR A 12 -2.91 -8.23 -0.98
N TRP A 13 -3.43 -7.60 -1.99
CA TRP A 13 -4.73 -6.92 -1.98
C TRP A 13 -5.94 -7.78 -1.57
N PRO A 14 -6.01 -9.11 -1.87
CA PRO A 14 -7.18 -9.90 -1.49
C PRO A 14 -7.45 -9.88 0.01
N ALA A 15 -6.41 -9.93 0.84
CA ALA A 15 -6.55 -9.87 2.29
C ALA A 15 -7.09 -8.51 2.78
N CYS A 16 -6.67 -7.41 2.15
CA CYS A 16 -7.20 -6.08 2.46
C CYS A 16 -8.68 -5.95 2.12
N VAL A 17 -9.09 -6.50 0.98
CA VAL A 17 -10.50 -6.49 0.54
C VAL A 17 -11.36 -7.36 1.46
N ASP A 18 -10.90 -8.55 1.82
CA ASP A 18 -11.60 -9.45 2.74
C ASP A 18 -11.74 -8.80 4.12
N ALA A 19 -10.71 -8.12 4.60
CA ALA A 19 -10.75 -7.36 5.84
C ALA A 19 -11.74 -6.18 5.78
N ALA A 20 -11.74 -5.44 4.67
CA ALA A 20 -12.71 -4.36 4.46
C ALA A 20 -14.14 -4.89 4.47
N ARG A 21 -14.39 -6.01 3.80
CA ARG A 21 -15.71 -6.65 3.79
C ARG A 21 -16.17 -7.09 5.18
N GLY A 22 -15.24 -7.62 5.99
CA GLY A 22 -15.56 -8.18 7.30
C GLY A 22 -15.56 -7.17 8.46
N HIS A 23 -14.86 -6.07 8.35
CA HIS A 23 -14.66 -5.13 9.45
C HIS A 23 -15.23 -3.74 9.20
N ALA A 24 -15.50 -3.36 7.93
CA ALA A 24 -16.14 -2.09 7.67
C ALA A 24 -17.63 -2.13 8.08
N PRO A 25 -18.13 -1.11 8.80
CA PRO A 25 -19.55 -0.98 9.08
C PRO A 25 -20.42 -1.09 7.83
N ASP A 26 -21.66 -1.52 7.97
CA ASP A 26 -22.55 -1.71 6.81
C ASP A 26 -22.84 -0.39 6.08
N ASP A 27 -22.86 0.71 6.80
CA ASP A 27 -23.07 2.07 6.29
C ASP A 27 -21.77 2.79 5.91
N ALA A 28 -20.62 2.13 6.01
CA ALA A 28 -19.34 2.74 5.69
C ALA A 28 -19.19 2.98 4.18
N GLU A 29 -18.59 4.12 3.83
CA GLU A 29 -18.06 4.38 2.50
C GLU A 29 -16.71 3.71 2.34
N ILE A 30 -16.59 2.76 1.41
CA ILE A 30 -15.35 2.02 1.18
C ILE A 30 -14.63 2.59 -0.03
N THR A 31 -13.38 2.95 0.14
CA THR A 31 -12.48 3.37 -0.95
C THR A 31 -11.38 2.32 -1.14
N LEU A 32 -11.29 1.78 -2.35
CA LEU A 32 -10.19 0.95 -2.79
C LEU A 32 -9.12 1.86 -3.41
N LEU A 33 -7.99 2.01 -2.74
CA LEU A 33 -6.92 2.92 -3.13
C LEU A 33 -5.75 2.15 -3.72
N HIS A 34 -5.33 2.50 -4.93
CA HIS A 34 -4.06 2.06 -5.51
C HIS A 34 -3.19 3.25 -5.84
N VAL A 35 -1.88 3.13 -5.61
CA VAL A 35 -0.90 4.18 -5.91
C VAL A 35 0.12 3.68 -6.91
N ILE A 36 0.21 4.36 -8.03
CA ILE A 36 1.22 4.13 -9.06
C ILE A 36 2.49 4.90 -8.66
N ALA A 37 3.60 4.19 -8.51
CA ALA A 37 4.89 4.83 -8.25
C ALA A 37 5.36 5.59 -9.48
N THR A 38 5.64 6.89 -9.35
CA THR A 38 5.99 7.76 -10.49
C THR A 38 7.46 7.75 -10.88
N GLU A 39 8.33 7.15 -10.08
CA GLU A 39 9.78 7.17 -10.35
C GLU A 39 10.15 6.46 -11.66
N VAL A 40 9.52 5.33 -11.98
CA VAL A 40 9.82 4.58 -13.22
C VAL A 40 9.36 5.33 -14.48
N PRO A 41 8.12 5.82 -14.59
CA PRO A 41 7.71 6.64 -15.74
C PRO A 41 8.54 7.91 -15.90
N GLY A 42 8.88 8.59 -14.81
CA GLY A 42 9.71 9.80 -14.82
C GLY A 42 11.13 9.55 -15.31
N ALA A 43 11.76 8.47 -14.87
CA ALA A 43 13.11 8.08 -15.31
C ALA A 43 13.14 7.72 -16.81
N ALA A 44 12.15 6.98 -17.29
CA ALA A 44 12.03 6.65 -18.72
C ALA A 44 11.83 7.90 -19.59
N ARG A 45 11.01 8.85 -19.12
CA ARG A 45 10.79 10.13 -19.82
C ARG A 45 12.05 10.96 -19.86
N GLY A 46 12.79 11.05 -18.76
CA GLY A 46 14.06 11.78 -18.68
C GLY A 46 15.12 11.22 -19.62
N ALA A 47 15.26 9.91 -19.68
CA ALA A 47 16.18 9.23 -20.59
C ALA A 47 15.83 9.50 -22.08
N TYR A 48 14.56 9.45 -22.42
CA TYR A 48 14.08 9.71 -23.77
C TYR A 48 14.27 11.17 -24.20
N ALA A 49 13.97 12.12 -23.35
CA ALA A 49 14.15 13.54 -23.60
C ALA A 49 15.64 13.92 -23.79
N GLY A 50 16.52 13.25 -23.05
CA GLY A 50 17.97 13.44 -23.16
C GLY A 50 18.58 12.92 -24.47
N LEU A 51 17.99 11.87 -25.06
CA LEU A 51 18.52 11.25 -26.29
C LEU A 51 18.01 11.87 -27.60
N LEU A 52 16.79 12.33 -27.65
CA LEU A 52 16.11 12.65 -28.90
C LEU A 52 15.50 14.07 -29.01
N GLY A 53 15.55 14.88 -27.97
CA GLY A 53 15.28 16.33 -27.97
C GLY A 53 14.00 16.88 -28.59
N ARG A 54 13.25 16.12 -29.41
CA ARG A 54 12.03 16.54 -30.11
C ARG A 54 11.11 15.36 -30.42
N ALA A 55 10.58 14.70 -29.42
CA ALA A 55 9.70 13.58 -29.66
C ALA A 55 8.23 13.96 -29.58
N ARG A 56 7.42 13.29 -30.42
CA ARG A 56 5.96 13.31 -30.27
C ARG A 56 5.57 12.63 -28.96
N PRO A 57 4.69 13.25 -28.15
CA PRO A 57 4.30 12.70 -26.84
C PRO A 57 3.80 11.25 -26.90
N GLU A 58 3.18 10.88 -28.03
CA GLU A 58 2.65 9.52 -28.28
C GLU A 58 3.75 8.44 -28.37
N ARG A 59 5.01 8.82 -28.59
CA ARG A 59 6.16 7.91 -28.71
C ARG A 59 7.08 7.96 -27.50
N ASP A 60 6.75 8.79 -26.51
CA ASP A 60 7.52 8.91 -25.28
C ASP A 60 7.38 7.61 -24.44
N PRO A 61 8.49 6.90 -24.13
CA PRO A 61 8.46 5.71 -23.28
C PRO A 61 7.86 5.96 -21.90
N GLY A 62 8.05 7.15 -21.34
CA GLY A 62 7.43 7.53 -20.06
C GLY A 62 5.91 7.58 -20.14
N THR A 63 5.36 8.18 -21.20
CA THR A 63 3.90 8.22 -21.43
C THR A 63 3.32 6.82 -21.64
N ARG A 64 4.03 5.95 -22.38
CA ARG A 64 3.60 4.54 -22.53
C ARG A 64 3.58 3.79 -21.22
N LEU A 65 4.61 3.95 -20.39
CA LEU A 65 4.66 3.33 -19.06
C LEU A 65 3.55 3.84 -18.15
N GLU A 66 3.24 5.13 -18.20
CA GLU A 66 2.12 5.72 -17.46
C GLU A 66 0.77 5.11 -17.89
N HIS A 67 0.54 4.97 -19.21
CA HIS A 67 -0.69 4.36 -19.72
C HIS A 67 -0.81 2.88 -19.34
N LEU A 68 0.28 2.12 -19.41
CA LEU A 68 0.30 0.71 -19.00
C LEU A 68 0.10 0.57 -17.49
N ALA A 69 0.73 1.41 -16.69
CA ALA A 69 0.57 1.41 -15.24
C ALA A 69 -0.87 1.76 -14.84
N SER A 70 -1.48 2.75 -15.47
CA SER A 70 -2.88 3.12 -15.22
C SER A 70 -3.86 2.01 -15.67
N ALA A 71 -3.61 1.36 -16.80
CA ALA A 71 -4.41 0.23 -17.23
C ALA A 71 -4.33 -0.96 -16.26
N SER A 72 -3.14 -1.27 -15.77
CA SER A 72 -2.92 -2.31 -14.75
C SER A 72 -3.58 -1.96 -13.43
N ALA A 73 -3.49 -0.71 -13.00
CA ALA A 73 -4.15 -0.21 -11.79
C ALA A 73 -5.67 -0.32 -11.89
N GLY A 74 -6.25 0.03 -13.04
CA GLY A 74 -7.67 -0.12 -13.31
C GLY A 74 -8.14 -1.56 -13.20
N GLN A 75 -7.42 -2.50 -13.81
CA GLN A 75 -7.73 -3.93 -13.72
C GLN A 75 -7.63 -4.46 -12.28
N LEU A 76 -6.62 -4.03 -11.55
CA LEU A 76 -6.43 -4.41 -10.14
C LEU A 76 -7.58 -3.91 -9.27
N LEU A 77 -7.97 -2.65 -9.43
CA LEU A 77 -9.09 -2.06 -8.69
C LEU A 77 -10.43 -2.68 -9.07
N ASP A 78 -10.63 -3.07 -10.32
CA ASP A 78 -11.83 -3.78 -10.75
C ASP A 78 -11.93 -5.16 -10.12
N ALA A 79 -10.85 -5.94 -10.12
CA ALA A 79 -10.79 -7.24 -9.45
C ALA A 79 -11.02 -7.12 -7.94
N ALA A 80 -10.47 -6.09 -7.31
CA ALA A 80 -10.69 -5.82 -5.89
C ALA A 80 -12.15 -5.48 -5.59
N ALA A 81 -12.79 -4.66 -6.44
CA ALA A 81 -14.20 -4.30 -6.29
C ALA A 81 -15.13 -5.51 -6.48
N GLU A 82 -14.84 -6.38 -7.44
CA GLU A 82 -15.58 -7.63 -7.65
C GLU A 82 -15.48 -8.54 -6.41
N ARG A 83 -14.30 -8.67 -5.82
CA ARG A 83 -14.09 -9.45 -4.60
C ARG A 83 -14.79 -8.85 -3.39
N LEU A 84 -14.83 -7.54 -3.28
CA LEU A 84 -15.44 -6.82 -2.16
C LEU A 84 -16.95 -7.09 -2.06
N ARG A 85 -17.65 -7.14 -3.19
CA ARG A 85 -19.10 -7.35 -3.29
C ARG A 85 -19.93 -6.35 -2.48
N ARG A 86 -19.41 -5.14 -2.34
CA ARG A 86 -20.10 -3.99 -1.72
C ARG A 86 -19.87 -2.75 -2.57
N PRO A 87 -20.76 -1.76 -2.53
CA PRO A 87 -20.50 -0.47 -3.16
C PRO A 87 -19.17 0.12 -2.66
N CYS A 88 -18.36 0.63 -3.57
CA CYS A 88 -17.07 1.22 -3.25
C CYS A 88 -16.66 2.26 -4.27
N THR A 89 -15.78 3.16 -3.86
CA THR A 89 -15.06 4.08 -4.73
C THR A 89 -13.70 3.46 -5.10
N ARG A 90 -13.36 3.50 -6.37
CA ARG A 90 -12.02 3.15 -6.86
C ARG A 90 -11.20 4.44 -6.95
N SER A 91 -10.06 4.47 -6.29
CA SER A 91 -9.17 5.62 -6.27
C SER A 91 -7.79 5.23 -6.76
N GLU A 92 -7.37 5.85 -7.85
CA GLU A 92 -6.01 5.75 -8.37
C GLU A 92 -5.27 7.04 -8.07
N ARG A 93 -4.07 6.94 -7.50
CA ARG A 93 -3.15 8.05 -7.29
C ARG A 93 -1.81 7.75 -7.89
N SER A 94 -1.04 8.77 -8.14
CA SER A 94 0.34 8.66 -8.64
C SER A 94 1.28 9.45 -7.74
N GLY A 95 2.40 8.89 -7.39
CA GLY A 95 3.38 9.54 -6.51
C GLY A 95 4.24 8.55 -5.74
N ARG A 96 4.71 8.98 -4.60
CA ARG A 96 5.37 8.10 -3.64
C ARG A 96 4.31 7.36 -2.83
N PRO A 97 4.22 6.03 -2.96
CA PRO A 97 3.11 5.26 -2.41
C PRO A 97 2.83 5.55 -0.94
N GLU A 98 3.87 5.57 -0.12
CA GLU A 98 3.73 5.80 1.32
C GLU A 98 3.15 7.18 1.67
N ARG A 99 3.48 8.19 0.88
CA ARG A 99 2.97 9.56 1.11
C ARG A 99 1.56 9.74 0.60
N GLU A 100 1.26 9.17 -0.56
CA GLU A 100 -0.08 9.24 -1.14
C GLU A 100 -1.11 8.49 -0.30
N VAL A 101 -0.72 7.36 0.31
CA VAL A 101 -1.59 6.61 1.21
C VAL A 101 -1.87 7.40 2.49
N VAL A 102 -0.84 7.99 3.11
CA VAL A 102 -1.03 8.82 4.31
C VAL A 102 -1.91 10.03 4.01
N ALA A 103 -1.69 10.71 2.88
CA ALA A 103 -2.52 11.84 2.47
C ALA A 103 -3.98 11.41 2.20
N ALA A 104 -4.19 10.25 1.60
CA ALA A 104 -5.54 9.73 1.37
C ALA A 104 -6.27 9.36 2.66
N ALA A 105 -5.52 8.97 3.69
CA ALA A 105 -6.06 8.57 4.99
C ALA A 105 -6.50 9.76 5.87
N GLU A 106 -6.24 10.99 5.47
CA GLU A 106 -6.69 12.17 6.19
C GLU A 106 -8.22 12.21 6.27
N GLY A 107 -8.75 12.25 7.48
CA GLY A 107 -10.20 12.21 7.72
C GLY A 107 -10.86 10.85 7.59
N ALA A 108 -10.12 9.79 7.26
CA ALA A 108 -10.66 8.44 7.25
C ALA A 108 -10.92 7.90 8.66
N GLY A 109 -11.89 7.01 8.78
CA GLY A 109 -12.18 6.30 10.03
C GLY A 109 -11.34 5.03 10.20
N LEU A 110 -10.82 4.47 9.10
CA LEU A 110 -10.00 3.26 9.11
C LEU A 110 -9.17 3.15 7.83
N LEU A 111 -7.90 2.83 7.98
CA LEU A 111 -7.01 2.43 6.90
C LEU A 111 -6.64 0.95 7.04
N ILE A 112 -6.80 0.18 5.98
CA ILE A 112 -6.47 -1.25 5.93
C ILE A 112 -5.30 -1.46 5.00
N LEU A 113 -4.25 -2.12 5.48
CA LEU A 113 -3.10 -2.53 4.68
C LEU A 113 -2.60 -3.91 5.07
N ALA A 114 -1.95 -4.58 4.13
CA ALA A 114 -1.38 -5.89 4.35
C ALA A 114 0.11 -5.80 4.69
N ARG A 115 0.59 -6.79 5.45
CA ARG A 115 2.02 -7.01 5.65
C ARG A 115 2.66 -7.44 4.33
N ASP A 116 3.75 -6.82 3.97
CA ASP A 116 4.42 -6.94 2.67
C ASP A 116 5.93 -7.21 2.77
N GLY A 117 6.45 -7.42 3.97
CA GLY A 117 7.85 -7.73 4.22
C GLY A 117 8.11 -9.23 4.38
N ASP A 118 8.92 -9.59 5.37
CA ASP A 118 9.17 -10.99 5.74
C ASP A 118 7.92 -11.60 6.38
N ARG A 119 7.31 -12.55 5.69
CA ARG A 119 6.09 -13.24 6.12
C ARG A 119 6.35 -14.59 6.77
N ALA A 120 7.61 -14.98 6.88
CA ALA A 120 8.00 -16.24 7.53
C ALA A 120 8.11 -16.11 9.04
N HIS A 121 8.27 -14.91 9.57
CA HIS A 121 8.46 -14.63 10.99
C HIS A 121 7.51 -13.53 11.47
N LEU A 122 7.01 -13.69 12.70
CA LEU A 122 6.33 -12.60 13.38
C LEU A 122 7.35 -11.53 13.79
N GLY A 123 6.98 -10.27 13.63
CA GLY A 123 7.83 -9.17 14.08
C GLY A 123 7.94 -8.02 13.08
N PRO A 124 8.82 -7.06 13.37
CA PRO A 124 8.88 -5.81 12.63
C PRO A 124 9.32 -5.96 11.17
N ARG A 125 10.04 -7.02 10.82
CA ARG A 125 10.45 -7.31 9.43
C ARG A 125 9.29 -7.70 8.52
N SER A 126 8.13 -8.02 9.07
CA SER A 126 6.93 -8.32 8.28
C SER A 126 6.33 -7.11 7.58
N LEU A 127 6.76 -5.90 7.91
CA LEU A 127 6.44 -4.66 7.22
C LEU A 127 7.59 -4.23 6.34
N GLY A 128 7.34 -4.02 5.06
CA GLY A 128 8.26 -3.35 4.17
C GLY A 128 8.40 -1.85 4.51
N PRO A 129 9.35 -1.13 3.88
CA PRO A 129 9.63 0.27 4.21
C PRO A 129 8.43 1.20 4.02
N ALA A 130 7.68 1.06 2.92
CA ALA A 130 6.52 1.89 2.64
C ALA A 130 5.38 1.62 3.64
N SER A 131 5.06 0.36 3.90
CA SER A 131 4.02 -0.02 4.86
C SER A 131 4.36 0.42 6.27
N ARG A 132 5.62 0.32 6.67
CA ARG A 132 6.08 0.84 7.97
C ARG A 132 5.89 2.35 8.06
N PHE A 133 6.29 3.10 7.04
CA PHE A 133 6.07 4.54 7.00
C PHE A 133 4.59 4.88 7.18
N VAL A 134 3.71 4.16 6.47
CA VAL A 134 2.26 4.37 6.58
C VAL A 134 1.76 4.09 7.98
N VAL A 135 2.16 2.99 8.60
CA VAL A 135 1.75 2.65 9.99
C VAL A 135 2.21 3.72 10.98
N ASP A 136 3.42 4.23 10.81
CA ASP A 136 3.99 5.24 11.72
C ASP A 136 3.36 6.64 11.54
N HIS A 137 2.80 6.94 10.37
CA HIS A 137 2.33 8.30 10.02
C HIS A 137 0.85 8.40 9.69
N ALA A 138 0.10 7.30 9.68
CA ALA A 138 -1.33 7.36 9.35
C ALA A 138 -2.11 8.23 10.35
N PRO A 139 -2.92 9.18 9.88
CA PRO A 139 -3.70 10.08 10.74
C PRO A 139 -5.02 9.46 11.24
N CYS A 140 -5.19 8.15 11.13
CA CYS A 140 -6.39 7.41 11.48
C CYS A 140 -6.04 6.02 12.03
N PRO A 141 -7.00 5.29 12.63
CA PRO A 141 -6.83 3.88 12.97
C PRO A 141 -6.36 3.04 11.79
N VAL A 142 -5.45 2.11 12.04
CA VAL A 142 -4.87 1.21 11.03
C VAL A 142 -5.20 -0.23 11.37
N LEU A 143 -5.77 -0.95 10.42
CA LEU A 143 -5.94 -2.39 10.47
C LEU A 143 -4.86 -3.05 9.60
N LEU A 144 -3.95 -3.73 10.25
CA LEU A 144 -2.85 -4.43 9.61
C LEU A 144 -3.18 -5.91 9.49
N VAL A 145 -3.20 -6.43 8.28
CA VAL A 145 -3.61 -7.80 8.01
C VAL A 145 -2.46 -8.65 7.44
N TRP A 146 -2.50 -9.94 7.72
CA TRP A 146 -1.65 -10.91 7.06
C TRP A 146 -2.27 -11.29 5.71
N PRO A 147 -1.51 -11.27 4.60
CA PRO A 147 -2.03 -11.64 3.28
C PRO A 147 -2.29 -13.14 3.12
N GLU A 148 -1.73 -13.94 4.00
CA GLU A 148 -1.84 -15.40 4.12
C GLU A 148 -1.85 -15.78 5.59
N PRO A 149 -2.13 -17.03 5.98
CA PRO A 149 -2.09 -17.43 7.37
C PRO A 149 -0.80 -17.01 8.06
N PRO A 150 -0.85 -16.36 9.24
CA PRO A 150 0.34 -15.85 9.91
C PRO A 150 1.27 -17.00 10.35
N PRO A 151 2.59 -16.75 10.44
CA PRO A 151 3.50 -17.73 10.99
C PRO A 151 3.26 -17.98 12.48
N SER A 152 3.77 -19.09 12.99
CA SER A 152 3.64 -19.46 14.40
C SER A 152 4.28 -18.43 15.32
N VAL A 153 3.72 -18.27 16.52
CA VAL A 153 4.32 -17.46 17.60
C VAL A 153 5.72 -17.91 17.99
N ALA A 154 6.07 -19.16 17.71
CA ALA A 154 7.42 -19.68 17.92
C ALA A 154 8.48 -19.02 17.02
N THR A 155 8.07 -18.29 15.98
CA THR A 155 8.97 -17.53 15.12
C THR A 155 9.40 -16.19 15.70
N ILE A 156 8.82 -15.77 16.83
CA ILE A 156 9.23 -14.54 17.52
C ILE A 156 10.67 -14.72 18.04
N PRO A 157 11.61 -13.84 17.66
CA PRO A 157 12.97 -13.94 18.17
C PRO A 157 13.01 -13.66 19.68
N PRO A 158 13.99 -14.26 20.41
CA PRO A 158 14.16 -13.95 21.82
C PRO A 158 14.45 -12.43 22.01
N PRO A 159 14.05 -11.85 23.17
CA PRO A 159 14.34 -10.45 23.43
C PRO A 159 15.86 -10.21 23.43
N PRO A 160 16.33 -9.06 22.99
CA PRO A 160 17.74 -8.72 23.03
C PRO A 160 18.24 -8.77 24.49
N PRO A 161 19.50 -9.18 24.73
CA PRO A 161 20.06 -9.17 26.07
C PRO A 161 20.02 -7.76 26.65
N HIS A 162 19.59 -7.65 27.91
CA HIS A 162 19.58 -6.37 28.59
C HIS A 162 21.01 -5.79 28.63
N PRO A 163 21.21 -4.52 28.31
CA PRO A 163 22.50 -3.90 28.48
C PRO A 163 22.92 -3.99 29.97
N PRO A 164 24.20 -4.25 30.26
CA PRO A 164 24.66 -4.32 31.63
C PRO A 164 24.34 -3.01 32.34
N HIS A 165 23.69 -3.10 33.49
CA HIS A 165 23.44 -1.95 34.34
C HIS A 165 24.80 -1.41 34.78
N HIS A 166 25.26 -0.29 34.24
CA HIS A 166 26.35 0.45 34.81
C HIS A 166 25.89 0.93 36.18
N ARG A 167 26.35 0.25 37.25
CA ARG A 167 26.28 0.83 38.60
C ARG A 167 27.09 2.11 38.53
N ARG A 168 26.44 3.21 38.73
CA ARG A 168 27.13 4.47 39.08
C ARG A 168 27.66 4.27 40.49
N GLU A 169 28.97 4.18 40.62
CA GLU A 169 29.67 4.40 41.91
C GLU A 169 29.63 5.87 42.27
#